data_b6fcc194aa450e005f8b35e2d4f9faf5
#
_entry.id   b6fcc194aa450e005f8b35e2d4f9faf5
#
_cell.length_a   1.000
_cell.length_b   1.000
_cell.length_c   1.000
_cell.angle_alpha   90.00
_cell.angle_beta   90.00
_cell.angle_gamma   90.00
#
_symmetry.space_group_name_H-M   'P 1'
#
loop_
_entity.id
_entity.type
_entity.pdbx_description
1 polymer ?
#
loop_
_entity_poly.entity_id
_entity_poly.type
_entity_poly.pdbx_seq_one_letter_code
_entity_poly.pdbx_strand_id
1 'polypeptide(L)'
;YYRETNSMRTIKNLLQDECRLGIVRYAAEYDRKYKDFFESKGFLYELITEFRPVLLFGADSSLARKETVSLSNLAEKIELAYADPYVPSVPAGEIKKKELPERLRRIVLFDRSSLLELLSHNPDTFVCTSPVSEDLRRRYGLISRTLAEPSKQHREVLLYRGDYKLTEFDRAFLTEL
;
A
#
# COMPACT_ATOMS: atom_id res chain seq x y z
N TYR A 1 3.45 -20.67 -0.02
CA TYR A 1 2.41 -19.89 0.66
C TYR A 1 2.46 -18.43 0.21
N TYR A 2 1.32 -17.85 -0.13
CA TYR A 2 1.12 -16.41 -0.31
C TYR A 2 0.38 -15.85 0.89
N ARG A 3 0.88 -14.74 1.46
CA ARG A 3 0.26 -14.08 2.62
C ARG A 3 0.29 -12.57 2.43
N GLU A 4 -0.86 -11.95 2.42
CA GLU A 4 -0.96 -10.49 2.50
C GLU A 4 -0.82 -10.02 3.94
N THR A 5 0.00 -8.98 4.14
CA THR A 5 0.26 -8.42 5.47
C THR A 5 0.82 -6.99 5.35
N ASN A 6 1.10 -6.33 6.47
CA ASN A 6 1.75 -5.03 6.47
C ASN A 6 3.28 -5.14 6.38
N SER A 7 3.95 -4.04 6.03
CA SER A 7 5.40 -3.97 5.84
C SER A 7 6.19 -4.46 7.06
N MET A 8 5.78 -4.08 8.27
CA MET A 8 6.45 -4.52 9.50
C MET A 8 6.36 -6.05 9.67
N ARG A 9 5.19 -6.63 9.43
CA ARG A 9 4.98 -8.07 9.57
C ARG A 9 5.70 -8.86 8.48
N THR A 10 5.73 -8.34 7.25
CA THR A 10 6.53 -8.93 6.16
C THR A 10 8.00 -9.02 6.56
N ILE A 11 8.57 -7.93 7.05
CA ILE A 11 9.97 -7.91 7.52
C ILE A 11 10.19 -8.89 8.67
N LYS A 12 9.28 -8.93 9.65
CA LYS A 12 9.36 -9.87 10.77
C LYS A 12 9.33 -11.32 10.30
N ASN A 13 8.42 -11.65 9.38
CA ASN A 13 8.30 -13.00 8.83
C ASN A 13 9.59 -13.44 8.09
N LEU A 14 10.23 -12.51 7.36
CA LEU A 14 11.53 -12.76 6.72
C LEU A 14 12.65 -13.01 7.75
N LEU A 15 12.67 -12.25 8.85
CA LEU A 15 13.66 -12.43 9.93
C LEU A 15 13.46 -13.74 10.70
N GLN A 16 12.26 -14.27 10.74
CA GLN A 16 11.89 -15.52 11.43
C GLN A 16 11.88 -16.75 10.50
N ASP A 17 12.33 -16.59 9.25
CA ASP A 17 12.31 -17.63 8.20
C ASP A 17 10.90 -18.21 7.91
N GLU A 18 9.83 -17.47 8.27
CA GLU A 18 8.45 -17.85 7.92
C GLU A 18 8.13 -17.60 6.44
N CYS A 19 8.86 -16.68 5.80
CA CYS A 19 8.79 -16.38 4.37
C CYS A 19 10.21 -16.23 3.82
N ARG A 20 10.40 -16.51 2.55
CA ARG A 20 11.70 -16.38 1.86
C ARG A 20 11.79 -15.09 1.06
N LEU A 21 10.69 -14.69 0.46
CA LEU A 21 10.52 -13.44 -0.27
C LEU A 21 9.46 -12.57 0.40
N GLY A 22 9.63 -11.27 0.35
CA GLY A 22 8.66 -10.32 0.86
C GLY A 22 8.61 -9.06 0.01
N ILE A 23 7.43 -8.52 -0.21
CA ILE A 23 7.25 -7.23 -0.87
C ILE A 23 6.85 -6.20 0.19
N VAL A 24 7.60 -5.10 0.26
CA VAL A 24 7.41 -4.02 1.21
C VAL A 24 7.12 -2.74 0.45
N ARG A 25 6.09 -2.03 0.87
CA ARG A 25 5.68 -0.74 0.30
C ARG A 25 5.92 0.38 1.31
N TYR A 26 6.47 1.51 0.84
CA TYR A 26 6.69 2.70 1.64
C TYR A 26 6.73 3.97 0.80
N ALA A 27 6.50 5.14 1.42
CA ALA A 27 6.67 6.42 0.74
C ALA A 27 8.14 6.71 0.46
N ALA A 28 8.47 7.18 -0.74
CA ALA A 28 9.84 7.38 -1.22
C ALA A 28 10.68 8.31 -0.33
N GLU A 29 10.04 9.21 0.42
CA GLU A 29 10.70 10.08 1.40
C GLU A 29 11.40 9.30 2.53
N TYR A 30 11.00 8.05 2.77
CA TYR A 30 11.60 7.18 3.78
C TYR A 30 12.62 6.19 3.21
N ASP A 31 12.95 6.29 1.92
CA ASP A 31 13.81 5.32 1.22
C ASP A 31 15.12 5.05 1.96
N ARG A 32 15.81 6.11 2.39
CA ARG A 32 17.08 5.97 3.13
C ARG A 32 16.91 5.19 4.43
N LYS A 33 15.85 5.47 5.21
CA LYS A 33 15.60 4.77 6.48
C LYS A 33 15.32 3.28 6.28
N TYR A 34 14.60 2.95 5.20
CA TYR A 34 14.33 1.56 4.86
C TYR A 34 15.58 0.84 4.37
N LYS A 35 16.39 1.46 3.51
CA LYS A 35 17.65 0.88 3.02
C LYS A 35 18.65 0.65 4.15
N ASP A 36 18.90 1.65 4.99
CA ASP A 36 19.79 1.53 6.16
C ASP A 36 19.31 0.37 7.08
N PHE A 37 18.00 0.25 7.26
CA PHE A 37 17.42 -0.84 8.04
C PHE A 37 17.60 -2.21 7.37
N PHE A 38 17.32 -2.33 6.07
CA PHE A 38 17.47 -3.58 5.33
C PHE A 38 18.93 -4.07 5.37
N GLU A 39 19.87 -3.19 5.11
CA GLU A 39 21.31 -3.47 5.18
C GLU A 39 21.73 -3.91 6.60
N SER A 40 21.25 -3.22 7.64
CA SER A 40 21.54 -3.57 9.05
C SER A 40 21.04 -4.96 9.45
N LYS A 41 20.04 -5.51 8.72
CA LYS A 41 19.45 -6.83 8.94
C LYS A 41 19.95 -7.89 7.96
N GLY A 42 20.88 -7.54 7.07
CA GLY A 42 21.44 -8.47 6.08
C GLY A 42 20.46 -8.85 4.98
N PHE A 43 19.48 -7.97 4.68
CA PHE A 43 18.60 -8.15 3.53
C PHE A 43 19.23 -7.63 2.25
N LEU A 44 18.99 -8.35 1.17
CA LEU A 44 19.05 -7.83 -0.20
C LEU A 44 17.69 -7.27 -0.58
N TYR A 45 17.70 -6.23 -1.40
CA TYR A 45 16.47 -5.57 -1.83
C TYR A 45 16.58 -5.12 -3.30
N GLU A 46 15.47 -5.20 -4.01
CA GLU A 46 15.34 -4.81 -5.40
C GLU A 46 14.09 -3.96 -5.58
N LEU A 47 14.19 -2.86 -6.32
CA LEU A 47 13.04 -2.02 -6.65
C LEU A 47 12.17 -2.74 -7.68
N ILE A 48 10.91 -3.01 -7.33
CA ILE A 48 9.93 -3.56 -8.26
C ILE A 48 9.30 -2.41 -9.07
N THR A 49 8.75 -1.42 -8.37
CA THR A 49 8.08 -0.30 -9.03
C THR A 49 8.02 0.96 -8.15
N GLU A 50 7.84 2.09 -8.83
CA GLU A 50 7.49 3.36 -8.19
C GLU A 50 6.15 3.85 -8.74
N PHE A 51 5.30 4.36 -7.85
CA PHE A 51 4.00 4.86 -8.26
C PHE A 51 3.54 6.04 -7.39
N ARG A 52 2.61 6.81 -7.92
CA ARG A 52 1.82 7.76 -7.14
C ARG A 52 0.49 7.11 -6.78
N PRO A 53 0.07 7.17 -5.51
CA PRO A 53 -1.22 6.64 -5.11
C PRO A 53 -2.37 7.29 -5.88
N VAL A 54 -3.39 6.49 -6.10
CA VAL A 54 -4.65 6.90 -6.69
C VAL A 54 -5.78 6.75 -5.68
N LEU A 55 -6.85 7.50 -5.87
CA LEU A 55 -8.10 7.29 -5.15
C LEU A 55 -8.90 6.21 -5.86
N LEU A 56 -9.39 5.23 -5.11
CA LEU A 56 -10.26 4.16 -5.58
C LEU A 56 -11.57 4.20 -4.80
N PHE A 57 -12.70 4.13 -5.48
CA PHE A 57 -14.05 4.18 -4.92
C PHE A 57 -15.07 3.53 -5.84
N GLY A 58 -16.29 3.26 -5.35
CA GLY A 58 -17.38 2.68 -6.13
C GLY A 58 -17.87 3.59 -7.25
N ALA A 59 -18.35 3.00 -8.35
CA ALA A 59 -18.88 3.74 -9.51
C ALA A 59 -20.08 4.64 -9.17
N ASP A 60 -20.84 4.29 -8.14
CA ASP A 60 -22.00 5.06 -7.67
C ASP A 60 -21.61 6.24 -6.78
N SER A 61 -20.32 6.40 -6.46
CA SER A 61 -19.84 7.55 -5.68
C SER A 61 -20.03 8.86 -6.43
N SER A 62 -20.37 9.94 -5.71
CA SER A 62 -20.40 11.30 -6.27
C SER A 62 -19.04 11.74 -6.84
N LEU A 63 -17.95 11.13 -6.41
CA LEU A 63 -16.59 11.35 -6.92
C LEU A 63 -16.41 10.86 -8.36
N ALA A 64 -17.21 9.89 -8.81
CA ALA A 64 -17.12 9.30 -10.14
C ALA A 64 -17.33 10.30 -11.29
N ARG A 65 -18.10 11.38 -11.02
CA ARG A 65 -18.40 12.44 -11.98
C ARG A 65 -17.25 13.43 -12.18
N LYS A 66 -16.17 13.32 -11.41
CA LYS A 66 -15.02 14.22 -11.44
C LYS A 66 -13.87 13.57 -12.20
N GLU A 67 -13.14 14.33 -12.99
CA GLU A 67 -11.90 13.85 -13.63
C GLU A 67 -10.75 13.76 -12.63
N THR A 68 -10.65 14.77 -11.75
CA THR A 68 -9.71 14.82 -10.63
C THR A 68 -10.47 15.09 -9.34
N VAL A 69 -9.97 14.60 -8.22
CA VAL A 69 -10.59 14.73 -6.91
C VAL A 69 -9.68 15.53 -5.99
N SER A 70 -10.18 16.60 -5.39
CA SER A 70 -9.45 17.40 -4.41
C SER A 70 -9.71 16.92 -2.98
N LEU A 71 -8.86 17.30 -2.04
CA LEU A 71 -9.04 17.01 -0.61
C LEU A 71 -10.37 17.56 -0.07
N SER A 72 -10.85 18.70 -0.60
CA SER A 72 -12.15 19.26 -0.22
C SER A 72 -13.32 18.36 -0.64
N ASN A 73 -13.19 17.61 -1.73
CA ASN A 73 -14.20 16.64 -2.16
C ASN A 73 -14.29 15.42 -1.25
N LEU A 74 -13.21 15.13 -0.50
CA LEU A 74 -13.12 14.01 0.43
C LEU A 74 -13.63 14.33 1.84
N ALA A 75 -13.89 15.60 2.17
CA ALA A 75 -14.23 16.03 3.53
C ALA A 75 -15.44 15.31 4.13
N GLU A 76 -16.45 15.01 3.31
CA GLU A 76 -17.66 14.29 3.71
C GLU A 76 -17.60 12.77 3.46
N LYS A 77 -16.50 12.28 2.88
CA LYS A 77 -16.30 10.87 2.57
C LYS A 77 -15.59 10.14 3.70
N ILE A 78 -15.65 8.83 3.66
CA ILE A 78 -15.04 7.93 4.64
C ILE A 78 -13.83 7.24 4.00
N GLU A 79 -12.66 7.48 4.56
CA GLU A 79 -11.44 6.81 4.12
C GLU A 79 -11.39 5.38 4.68
N LEU A 80 -11.16 4.39 3.82
CA LEU A 80 -10.74 3.06 4.24
C LEU A 80 -9.22 3.05 4.34
N ALA A 81 -8.67 2.86 5.52
CA ALA A 81 -7.24 2.92 5.76
C ALA A 81 -6.74 1.68 6.50
N TYR A 82 -5.48 1.31 6.28
CA TYR A 82 -4.85 0.23 7.03
C TYR A 82 -4.27 0.73 8.35
N ALA A 83 -4.39 -0.10 9.39
CA ALA A 83 -4.14 0.27 10.79
C ALA A 83 -2.70 0.69 11.11
N ASP A 84 -1.72 0.16 10.39
CA ASP A 84 -0.34 0.10 10.85
C ASP A 84 0.67 0.68 9.85
N PRO A 85 0.71 2.02 9.68
CA PRO A 85 1.81 2.64 8.99
C PRO A 85 3.10 2.40 9.79
N TYR A 86 4.12 1.85 9.14
CA TYR A 86 5.41 1.55 9.75
C TYR A 86 6.53 2.19 8.96
N VAL A 87 7.47 2.80 9.67
CA VAL A 87 8.75 3.28 9.13
C VAL A 87 9.85 2.92 10.13
N PRO A 88 10.95 2.28 9.70
CA PRO A 88 12.06 1.95 10.58
C PRO A 88 12.59 3.20 11.30
N SER A 89 12.88 3.06 12.59
CA SER A 89 13.47 4.10 13.43
C SER A 89 12.64 5.40 13.57
N VAL A 90 11.32 5.32 13.26
CA VAL A 90 10.40 6.44 13.49
C VAL A 90 9.30 6.00 14.46
N PRO A 91 8.99 6.77 15.50
CA PRO A 91 7.92 6.44 16.43
C PRO A 91 6.56 6.29 15.72
N ALA A 92 5.81 5.24 16.06
CA ALA A 92 4.51 4.95 15.43
C ALA A 92 3.52 6.12 15.53
N GLY A 93 3.55 6.88 16.63
CA GLY A 93 2.71 8.06 16.81
C GLY A 93 3.00 9.19 15.82
N GLU A 94 4.26 9.41 15.46
CA GLU A 94 4.65 10.40 14.44
C GLU A 94 4.18 9.98 13.05
N ILE A 95 4.37 8.70 12.71
CA ILE A 95 3.91 8.16 11.44
C ILE A 95 2.39 8.25 11.32
N LYS A 96 1.65 7.87 12.37
CA LYS A 96 0.19 7.97 12.36
C LYS A 96 -0.29 9.41 12.14
N LYS A 97 0.30 10.39 12.81
CA LYS A 97 -0.05 11.82 12.62
C LYS A 97 0.20 12.29 11.19
N LYS A 98 1.27 11.80 10.56
CA LYS A 98 1.70 12.20 9.22
C LYS A 98 0.91 11.49 8.11
N GLU A 99 0.72 10.18 8.24
CA GLU A 99 0.11 9.33 7.21
C GLU A 99 -1.42 9.22 7.35
N LEU A 100 -1.94 9.42 8.57
CA LEU A 100 -3.34 9.30 8.90
C LEU A 100 -3.85 10.56 9.62
N PRO A 101 -3.91 11.72 8.95
CA PRO A 101 -4.37 12.96 9.58
C PRO A 101 -5.82 12.83 10.07
N GLU A 102 -6.14 13.45 11.22
CA GLU A 102 -7.45 13.36 11.88
C GLU A 102 -8.60 14.03 11.13
N ARG A 103 -8.30 14.81 10.08
CA ARG A 103 -9.28 15.58 9.30
C ARG A 103 -10.28 14.76 8.49
N LEU A 104 -10.05 13.46 8.31
CA LEU A 104 -10.92 12.57 7.55
C LEU A 104 -11.64 11.59 8.47
N ARG A 105 -12.92 11.34 8.16
CA ARG A 105 -13.63 10.18 8.72
C ARG A 105 -12.98 8.92 8.22
N ARG A 106 -12.77 7.91 9.09
CA ARG A 106 -12.00 6.74 8.72
C ARG A 106 -12.54 5.45 9.30
N ILE A 107 -12.55 4.43 8.47
CA ILE A 107 -12.69 3.02 8.88
C ILE A 107 -11.31 2.39 8.76
N VAL A 108 -10.81 1.86 9.87
CA VAL A 108 -9.52 1.19 9.92
C VAL A 108 -9.71 -0.29 9.65
N LEU A 109 -9.04 -0.78 8.60
CA LEU A 109 -9.08 -2.18 8.18
C LEU A 109 -7.83 -2.92 8.68
N PHE A 110 -8.05 -4.10 9.23
CA PHE A 110 -6.98 -5.03 9.62
C PHE A 110 -6.80 -6.14 8.58
N ASP A 111 -7.84 -6.44 7.83
CA ASP A 111 -7.84 -7.40 6.73
C ASP A 111 -8.09 -6.67 5.41
N ARG A 112 -7.40 -7.12 4.35
CA ARG A 112 -7.49 -6.54 3.00
C ARG A 112 -8.58 -7.17 2.14
N SER A 113 -9.06 -8.36 2.51
CA SER A 113 -10.01 -9.14 1.69
C SER A 113 -11.34 -8.42 1.47
N SER A 114 -11.82 -7.68 2.45
CA SER A 114 -13.11 -6.96 2.38
C SER A 114 -13.04 -5.56 1.76
N LEU A 115 -11.84 -5.05 1.44
CA LEU A 115 -11.68 -3.67 0.95
C LEU A 115 -12.50 -3.39 -0.31
N LEU A 116 -12.38 -4.26 -1.32
CA LEU A 116 -13.01 -4.03 -2.62
C LEU A 116 -14.53 -4.12 -2.55
N GLU A 117 -15.04 -5.03 -1.72
CA GLU A 117 -16.48 -5.16 -1.47
C GLU A 117 -17.04 -3.94 -0.73
N LEU A 118 -16.32 -3.46 0.29
CA LEU A 118 -16.72 -2.24 1.01
C LEU A 118 -16.79 -1.04 0.08
N LEU A 119 -15.81 -0.87 -0.82
CA LEU A 119 -15.81 0.21 -1.80
C LEU A 119 -16.97 0.09 -2.80
N SER A 120 -17.26 -1.13 -3.29
CA SER A 120 -18.29 -1.33 -4.29
C SER A 120 -19.71 -1.14 -3.74
N HIS A 121 -19.94 -1.43 -2.45
CA HIS A 121 -21.27 -1.33 -1.82
C HIS A 121 -21.51 -0.03 -1.05
N ASN A 122 -20.49 0.82 -0.88
CA ASN A 122 -20.62 2.04 -0.08
C ASN A 122 -20.12 3.27 -0.85
N PRO A 123 -21.01 4.02 -1.49
CA PRO A 123 -20.65 5.14 -2.38
C PRO A 123 -19.96 6.32 -1.66
N ASP A 124 -20.01 6.33 -0.32
CA ASP A 124 -19.35 7.35 0.49
C ASP A 124 -17.95 6.97 0.96
N THR A 125 -17.47 5.78 0.57
CA THR A 125 -16.13 5.32 0.93
C THR A 125 -15.12 5.51 -0.21
N PHE A 126 -13.86 5.66 0.17
CA PHE A 126 -12.73 5.69 -0.75
C PHE A 126 -11.48 5.11 -0.08
N VAL A 127 -10.50 4.73 -0.86
CA VAL A 127 -9.16 4.37 -0.40
C VAL A 127 -8.09 5.08 -1.25
N CYS A 128 -7.00 5.46 -0.61
CA CYS A 128 -5.78 5.90 -1.30
C CYS A 128 -4.84 4.68 -1.43
N THR A 129 -4.58 4.23 -2.66
CA THR A 129 -3.87 2.97 -2.91
C THR A 129 -3.01 3.03 -4.18
N SER A 130 -2.20 1.98 -4.43
CA SER A 130 -1.53 1.80 -5.72
C SER A 130 -2.54 1.71 -6.86
N PRO A 131 -2.14 2.07 -8.08
CA PRO A 131 -2.95 1.80 -9.27
C PRO A 131 -3.41 0.35 -9.31
N VAL A 132 -4.67 0.15 -9.67
CA VAL A 132 -5.33 -1.17 -9.71
C VAL A 132 -5.64 -1.50 -11.16
N SER A 133 -5.50 -2.76 -11.56
CA SER A 133 -5.75 -3.21 -12.92
C SER A 133 -7.19 -2.91 -13.36
N GLU A 134 -7.38 -2.69 -14.66
CA GLU A 134 -8.70 -2.42 -15.22
C GLU A 134 -9.68 -3.55 -14.99
N ASP A 135 -9.20 -4.81 -15.12
CA ASP A 135 -10.04 -5.99 -14.91
C ASP A 135 -10.57 -6.08 -13.47
N LEU A 136 -9.72 -5.76 -12.48
CA LEU A 136 -10.15 -5.75 -11.10
C LEU A 136 -11.16 -4.62 -10.84
N ARG A 137 -10.92 -3.42 -11.37
CA ARG A 137 -11.85 -2.30 -11.26
C ARG A 137 -13.21 -2.63 -11.91
N ARG A 138 -13.20 -3.25 -13.08
CA ARG A 138 -14.43 -3.66 -13.80
C ARG A 138 -15.20 -4.70 -12.99
N ARG A 139 -14.50 -5.71 -12.43
CA ARG A 139 -15.12 -6.78 -11.63
C ARG A 139 -15.89 -6.27 -10.42
N TYR A 140 -15.35 -5.26 -9.74
CA TYR A 140 -15.95 -4.70 -8.53
C TYR A 140 -16.71 -3.37 -8.74
N GLY A 141 -16.89 -2.94 -9.99
CA GLY A 141 -17.56 -1.68 -10.29
C GLY A 141 -16.85 -0.46 -9.68
N LEU A 142 -15.52 -0.43 -9.74
CA LEU A 142 -14.71 0.61 -9.12
C LEU A 142 -14.17 1.61 -10.14
N ILE A 143 -13.99 2.84 -9.69
CA ILE A 143 -13.39 3.94 -10.46
C ILE A 143 -12.13 4.41 -9.74
N SER A 144 -11.08 4.67 -10.53
CA SER A 144 -9.83 5.26 -10.07
C SER A 144 -9.71 6.70 -10.55
N ARG A 145 -9.26 7.60 -9.67
CA ARG A 145 -8.96 9.00 -9.98
C ARG A 145 -7.67 9.45 -9.31
N THR A 146 -7.03 10.44 -9.91
CA THR A 146 -5.88 11.11 -9.29
C THR A 146 -6.35 12.16 -8.28
N LEU A 147 -5.57 12.36 -7.24
CA LEU A 147 -5.72 13.47 -6.32
C LEU A 147 -5.22 14.75 -7.01
N ALA A 148 -5.97 15.85 -6.90
CA ALA A 148 -5.58 17.15 -7.47
C ALA A 148 -4.33 17.72 -6.78
N GLU A 149 -4.22 17.51 -5.47
CA GLU A 149 -3.06 17.90 -4.68
C GLU A 149 -1.89 16.90 -4.89
N PRO A 150 -0.65 17.38 -4.79
CA PRO A 150 0.52 16.53 -4.93
C PRO A 150 0.50 15.36 -3.94
N SER A 151 0.54 14.15 -4.43
CA SER A 151 0.66 12.94 -3.62
C SER A 151 2.11 12.49 -3.53
N LYS A 152 2.47 11.86 -2.39
CA LYS A 152 3.80 11.30 -2.19
C LYS A 152 4.01 10.11 -3.14
N GLN A 153 5.21 10.04 -3.73
CA GLN A 153 5.62 8.86 -4.46
C GLN A 153 5.85 7.70 -3.51
N HIS A 154 5.46 6.49 -3.91
CA HIS A 154 5.67 5.25 -3.16
C HIS A 154 6.57 4.31 -3.94
N ARG A 155 7.24 3.44 -3.20
CA ARG A 155 8.08 2.36 -3.72
C ARG A 155 7.55 1.02 -3.26
N GLU A 156 7.59 0.06 -4.15
CA GLU A 156 7.48 -1.37 -3.84
C GLU A 156 8.83 -2.02 -4.06
N VAL A 157 9.30 -2.69 -3.03
CA VAL A 157 10.63 -3.27 -2.98
C VAL A 157 10.53 -4.73 -2.60
N LEU A 158 11.15 -5.59 -3.40
CA LEU A 158 11.38 -6.98 -3.06
C LEU A 158 12.45 -7.07 -1.99
N LEU A 159 12.24 -7.95 -1.02
CA LEU A 159 13.17 -8.24 0.06
C LEU A 159 13.41 -9.75 0.19
N TYR A 160 14.66 -10.15 0.42
CA TYR A 160 15.05 -11.49 0.82
C TYR A 160 16.36 -11.46 1.60
N ARG A 161 16.64 -12.50 2.34
CA ARG A 161 17.88 -12.58 3.12
C ARG A 161 19.09 -12.70 2.22
N GLY A 162 20.20 -12.06 2.55
CA GLY A 162 21.44 -12.11 1.77
C GLY A 162 22.09 -13.49 1.69
N ASP A 163 21.79 -14.37 2.67
CA ASP A 163 22.23 -15.77 2.69
C ASP A 163 21.28 -16.73 1.95
N TYR A 164 20.11 -16.26 1.51
CA TYR A 164 19.14 -17.05 0.77
C TYR A 164 19.49 -17.12 -0.73
N LYS A 165 19.58 -18.33 -1.26
CA LYS A 165 19.75 -18.55 -2.70
C LYS A 165 18.40 -18.73 -3.36
N LEU A 166 18.05 -17.80 -4.26
CA LEU A 166 16.82 -17.86 -5.05
C LEU A 166 16.74 -19.19 -5.82
N THR A 167 15.62 -19.89 -5.66
CA THR A 167 15.29 -21.10 -6.41
C THR A 167 14.85 -20.74 -7.84
N GLU A 168 14.73 -21.75 -8.71
CA GLU A 168 14.13 -21.53 -10.05
C GLU A 168 12.69 -21.01 -9.97
N PHE A 169 11.92 -21.49 -9.00
CA PHE A 169 10.55 -21.03 -8.76
C PHE A 169 10.52 -19.55 -8.32
N ASP A 170 11.43 -19.13 -7.43
CA ASP A 170 11.54 -17.74 -7.02
C ASP A 170 11.85 -16.83 -8.23
N ARG A 171 12.78 -17.26 -9.09
CA ARG A 171 13.15 -16.50 -10.30
C ARG A 171 11.99 -16.41 -11.29
N ALA A 172 11.25 -17.51 -11.50
CA ALA A 172 10.05 -17.48 -12.33
C ALA A 172 9.01 -16.50 -11.78
N PHE A 173 8.77 -16.51 -10.47
CA PHE A 173 7.88 -15.54 -9.82
C PHE A 173 8.33 -14.09 -10.03
N LEU A 174 9.64 -13.83 -9.88
CA LEU A 174 10.20 -12.49 -10.07
C LEU A 174 10.10 -11.97 -11.52
N THR A 175 10.05 -12.89 -12.48
CA THR A 175 9.87 -12.52 -13.89
C THR A 175 8.45 -12.03 -14.19
N GLU A 176 7.48 -12.42 -13.37
CA GLU A 176 6.06 -12.05 -13.52
C GLU A 176 5.66 -10.80 -12.68
N LEU A 177 6.58 -10.27 -11.86
CA LEU A 177 6.36 -9.05 -11.09
C LEU A 177 6.60 -7.78 -11.93
#